data_451f4557f492e88880b97a1226fe2dd5
#
_entry.id   451f4557f492e88880b97a1226fe2dd5
#
_cell.length_a   1.000
_cell.length_b   1.000
_cell.length_c   1.000
_cell.angle_alpha   90.00
_cell.angle_beta   90.00
_cell.angle_gamma   90.00
#
_symmetry.space_group_name_H-M   'P 1'
#
loop_
_entity.id
_entity.type
_entity.pdbx_description
1 polymer ?
#
loop_
_entity_poly.entity_id
_entity_poly.type
_entity_poly.pdbx_seq_one_letter_code
_entity_poly.pdbx_strand_id
1 'polypeptide(L)'
;MIVDVLYPNDNHYSGKELRLKQQYFFISASLQALLEKYKKKHSDVRKLHEKVIIQMNDTHPTVAVPELMRLLIDQEGLSWEEAWEVTSKTCAYTNHTIMAEALEKWPIDLFSRLLPRIYQIVQEIDRRFLIKVNEMYPGNEHKVKKMAILRDGQVRMANMAIIAGFSVNGVAKLHTDILKTQQLRDFYEMMPEKFNNKTNGITQRRFLAHGKPASGRLDYR
;
A
#
# COMPACT_ATOMS: atom_id res chain seq x y z
N MET A 1 -20.14 -14.29 8.64
CA MET A 1 -18.96 -13.71 9.34
C MET A 1 -18.07 -12.96 8.35
N ILE A 2 -17.16 -12.10 8.82
CA ILE A 2 -16.25 -11.32 7.91
C ILE A 2 -15.35 -12.22 7.07
N VAL A 3 -14.98 -13.38 7.59
CA VAL A 3 -13.98 -14.28 6.99
C VAL A 3 -14.56 -15.47 6.20
N ASP A 4 -15.87 -15.54 6.03
CA ASP A 4 -16.52 -16.71 5.41
C ASP A 4 -16.30 -16.80 3.89
N VAL A 5 -16.01 -15.69 3.24
CA VAL A 5 -15.82 -15.63 1.79
C VAL A 5 -14.47 -14.99 1.47
N LEU A 6 -13.63 -15.71 0.72
CA LEU A 6 -12.38 -15.19 0.19
C LEU A 6 -12.67 -14.41 -1.10
N TYR A 7 -12.19 -13.17 -1.19
CA TYR A 7 -12.43 -12.26 -2.33
C TYR A 7 -13.92 -12.15 -2.69
N PRO A 8 -14.74 -11.50 -1.82
CA PRO A 8 -16.15 -11.29 -2.13
C PRO A 8 -16.30 -10.49 -3.42
N ASN A 9 -17.36 -10.80 -4.18
CA ASN A 9 -17.69 -10.01 -5.37
C ASN A 9 -18.00 -8.57 -4.97
N ASP A 10 -17.22 -7.62 -5.47
CA ASP A 10 -17.29 -6.19 -5.16
C ASP A 10 -18.01 -5.36 -6.23
N ASN A 11 -18.74 -5.98 -7.14
CA ASN A 11 -19.64 -5.29 -8.08
C ASN A 11 -20.82 -4.63 -7.36
N HIS A 12 -21.15 -5.08 -6.14
CA HIS A 12 -22.21 -4.53 -5.31
C HIS A 12 -21.66 -3.83 -4.07
N TYR A 13 -22.41 -2.85 -3.57
CA TYR A 13 -22.00 -2.06 -2.40
C TYR A 13 -21.71 -2.93 -1.16
N SER A 14 -22.56 -3.93 -0.89
CA SER A 14 -22.34 -4.87 0.23
C SER A 14 -21.06 -5.70 0.09
N GLY A 15 -20.70 -6.09 -1.13
CA GLY A 15 -19.45 -6.79 -1.40
C GLY A 15 -18.23 -5.89 -1.19
N LYS A 16 -18.30 -4.64 -1.64
CA LYS A 16 -17.27 -3.62 -1.35
C LYS A 16 -17.12 -3.40 0.15
N GLU A 17 -18.22 -3.25 0.87
CA GLU A 17 -18.21 -3.09 2.33
C GLU A 17 -17.55 -4.29 3.03
N LEU A 18 -17.93 -5.51 2.65
CA LEU A 18 -17.33 -6.72 3.20
C LEU A 18 -15.83 -6.80 2.91
N ARG A 19 -15.40 -6.50 1.68
CA ARG A 19 -14.00 -6.51 1.29
C ARG A 19 -13.17 -5.48 2.07
N LEU A 20 -13.67 -4.26 2.26
CA LEU A 20 -12.99 -3.25 3.06
C LEU A 20 -12.89 -3.67 4.54
N LYS A 21 -13.95 -4.27 5.09
CA LYS A 21 -13.94 -4.84 6.45
C LYS A 21 -12.89 -5.94 6.59
N GLN A 22 -12.77 -6.84 5.60
CA GLN A 22 -11.76 -7.90 5.59
C GLN A 22 -10.34 -7.35 5.54
N GLN A 23 -10.07 -6.40 4.65
CA GLN A 23 -8.75 -5.76 4.54
C GLN A 23 -8.36 -5.11 5.86
N TYR A 24 -9.25 -4.30 6.44
CA TYR A 24 -8.95 -3.62 7.70
C TYR A 24 -8.78 -4.59 8.87
N PHE A 25 -9.68 -5.56 9.00
CA PHE A 25 -9.61 -6.57 10.06
C PHE A 25 -8.28 -7.33 10.04
N PHE A 26 -7.89 -7.82 8.86
CA PHE A 26 -6.64 -8.56 8.70
C PHE A 26 -5.42 -7.69 9.01
N ILE A 27 -5.37 -6.47 8.46
CA ILE A 27 -4.26 -5.55 8.65
C ILE A 27 -4.16 -5.09 10.11
N SER A 28 -5.25 -4.67 10.72
CA SER A 28 -5.24 -4.20 12.12
C SER A 28 -4.79 -5.29 13.08
N ALA A 29 -5.31 -6.51 12.94
CA ALA A 29 -4.88 -7.66 13.75
C ALA A 29 -3.38 -7.97 13.56
N SER A 30 -2.90 -7.94 12.31
CA SER A 30 -1.50 -8.22 11.98
C SER A 30 -0.56 -7.16 12.56
N LEU A 31 -0.89 -5.88 12.43
CA LEU A 31 -0.06 -4.79 12.94
C LEU A 31 -0.02 -4.75 14.47
N GLN A 32 -1.14 -5.00 15.13
CA GLN A 32 -1.19 -5.09 16.59
C GLN A 32 -0.34 -6.24 17.10
N ALA A 33 -0.47 -7.44 16.52
CA ALA A 33 0.37 -8.59 16.87
C ALA A 33 1.86 -8.34 16.59
N LEU A 34 2.19 -7.63 15.50
CA LEU A 34 3.56 -7.24 15.17
C LEU A 34 4.13 -6.28 16.20
N LEU A 35 3.40 -5.22 16.57
CA LEU A 35 3.83 -4.25 17.59
C LEU A 35 3.97 -4.90 18.96
N GLU A 36 3.05 -5.76 19.35
CA GLU A 36 3.15 -6.53 20.60
C GLU A 36 4.42 -7.39 20.62
N LYS A 37 4.68 -8.13 19.54
CA LYS A 37 5.90 -8.93 19.40
C LYS A 37 7.17 -8.09 19.42
N TYR A 38 7.16 -6.93 18.76
CA TYR A 38 8.27 -5.99 18.75
C TYR A 38 8.56 -5.49 20.17
N LYS A 39 7.55 -5.02 20.90
CA LYS A 39 7.68 -4.47 22.26
C LYS A 39 8.18 -5.48 23.30
N LYS A 40 8.03 -6.78 23.07
CA LYS A 40 8.63 -7.82 23.93
C LYS A 40 10.16 -7.80 23.92
N LYS A 41 10.78 -7.23 22.87
CA LYS A 41 12.24 -7.21 22.69
C LYS A 41 12.84 -5.81 22.60
N HIS A 42 12.03 -4.81 22.34
CA HIS A 42 12.43 -3.44 22.07
C HIS A 42 11.49 -2.46 22.77
N SER A 43 12.05 -1.53 23.53
CA SER A 43 11.26 -0.56 24.31
C SER A 43 10.83 0.67 23.51
N ASP A 44 11.53 1.00 22.42
CA ASP A 44 11.30 2.23 21.65
C ASP A 44 10.68 1.93 20.28
N VAL A 45 9.39 2.20 20.14
CA VAL A 45 8.64 1.99 18.89
C VAL A 45 9.06 2.94 17.77
N ARG A 46 9.78 4.04 18.07
CA ARG A 46 10.34 4.94 17.04
C ARG A 46 11.37 4.23 16.17
N LYS A 47 11.98 3.17 16.68
CA LYS A 47 12.97 2.33 15.98
C LYS A 47 12.38 1.11 15.28
N LEU A 48 11.05 1.03 15.17
CA LEU A 48 10.37 -0.10 14.51
C LEU A 48 10.94 -0.36 13.11
N HIS A 49 11.16 0.68 12.33
CA HIS A 49 11.66 0.61 10.96
C HIS A 49 13.09 0.03 10.83
N GLU A 50 13.87 -0.02 11.91
CA GLU A 50 15.19 -0.69 11.92
C GLU A 50 15.09 -2.23 11.95
N LYS A 51 13.94 -2.76 12.34
CA LYS A 51 13.73 -4.20 12.57
C LYS A 51 12.60 -4.80 11.75
N VAL A 52 11.74 -3.97 11.18
CA VAL A 52 10.52 -4.40 10.51
C VAL A 52 10.36 -3.68 9.19
N ILE A 53 10.03 -4.43 8.15
CA ILE A 53 9.54 -3.92 6.87
C ILE A 53 8.15 -4.52 6.61
N ILE A 54 7.21 -3.67 6.23
CA ILE A 54 5.87 -4.05 5.79
C ILE A 54 5.84 -3.92 4.28
N GLN A 55 5.95 -5.05 3.58
CA GLN A 55 5.86 -5.08 2.13
C GLN A 55 4.39 -5.16 1.71
N MET A 56 3.85 -4.08 1.18
CA MET A 56 2.51 -4.05 0.59
C MET A 56 2.55 -4.68 -0.81
N ASN A 57 2.01 -5.90 -0.90
CA ASN A 57 1.93 -6.63 -2.14
C ASN A 57 0.66 -6.22 -2.88
N ASP A 58 0.79 -5.33 -3.85
CA ASP A 58 -0.28 -4.54 -4.47
C ASP A 58 -0.95 -3.56 -3.47
N THR A 59 -2.12 -3.03 -3.81
CA THR A 59 -2.84 -2.04 -3.01
C THR A 59 -3.76 -2.64 -1.94
N HIS A 60 -3.97 -3.95 -1.97
CA HIS A 60 -4.90 -4.63 -1.05
C HIS A 60 -4.59 -4.38 0.43
N PRO A 61 -3.31 -4.37 0.88
CA PRO A 61 -2.96 -4.09 2.26
C PRO A 61 -2.67 -2.61 2.55
N THR A 62 -2.93 -1.68 1.63
CA THR A 62 -2.50 -0.27 1.80
C THR A 62 -3.12 0.43 3.00
N VAL A 63 -4.24 -0.04 3.51
CA VAL A 63 -4.80 0.45 4.78
C VAL A 63 -3.82 0.28 5.96
N ALA A 64 -2.76 -0.51 5.80
CA ALA A 64 -1.67 -0.64 6.76
C ALA A 64 -0.97 0.71 7.06
N VAL A 65 -0.91 1.60 6.08
CA VAL A 65 -0.30 2.92 6.25
C VAL A 65 -1.06 3.74 7.32
N PRO A 66 -2.34 4.09 7.13
CA PRO A 66 -3.05 4.88 8.12
C PRO A 66 -3.34 4.08 9.40
N GLU A 67 -3.43 2.75 9.36
CA GLU A 67 -3.59 1.95 10.58
C GLU A 67 -2.31 1.95 11.43
N LEU A 68 -1.13 1.84 10.84
CA LEU A 68 0.12 1.96 11.58
C LEU A 68 0.25 3.36 12.21
N MET A 69 -0.09 4.41 11.46
CA MET A 69 -0.17 5.77 11.98
C MET A 69 -1.10 5.86 13.20
N ARG A 70 -2.30 5.27 13.09
CA ARG A 70 -3.27 5.25 14.21
C ARG A 70 -2.69 4.57 15.45
N LEU A 71 -2.10 3.40 15.27
CA LEU A 71 -1.51 2.65 16.39
C LEU A 71 -0.39 3.44 17.06
N LEU A 72 0.50 4.03 16.26
CA LEU A 72 1.62 4.82 16.78
C LEU A 72 1.16 6.12 17.48
N ILE A 73 0.16 6.80 16.95
CA ILE A 73 -0.37 8.05 17.54
C ILE A 73 -1.29 7.75 18.72
N ASP A 74 -2.35 6.97 18.48
CA ASP A 74 -3.45 6.82 19.42
C ASP A 74 -3.15 5.82 20.56
N GLN A 75 -2.27 4.84 20.34
CA GLN A 75 -1.93 3.83 21.35
C GLN A 75 -0.53 4.01 21.93
N GLU A 76 0.46 4.37 21.11
CA GLU A 76 1.84 4.53 21.59
C GLU A 76 2.18 5.99 21.93
N GLY A 77 1.28 6.94 21.67
CA GLY A 77 1.41 8.35 22.06
C GLY A 77 2.48 9.14 21.30
N LEU A 78 2.88 8.69 20.10
CA LEU A 78 3.81 9.42 19.26
C LEU A 78 3.16 10.68 18.66
N SER A 79 3.99 11.71 18.42
CA SER A 79 3.57 12.83 17.60
C SER A 79 3.30 12.39 16.15
N TRP A 80 2.62 13.22 15.37
CA TRP A 80 2.39 12.95 13.95
C TRP A 80 3.70 12.75 13.19
N GLU A 81 4.68 13.59 13.44
CA GLU A 81 5.97 13.60 12.77
C GLU A 81 6.75 12.31 13.05
N GLU A 82 6.81 11.89 14.31
CA GLU A 82 7.45 10.64 14.71
C GLU A 82 6.74 9.42 14.11
N ALA A 83 5.40 9.38 14.19
CA ALA A 83 4.62 8.29 13.63
C ALA A 83 4.77 8.21 12.11
N TRP A 84 4.80 9.35 11.42
CA TRP A 84 5.02 9.41 9.97
C TRP A 84 6.41 8.96 9.58
N GLU A 85 7.43 9.37 10.30
CA GLU A 85 8.81 8.92 10.07
C GLU A 85 8.92 7.40 10.18
N VAL A 86 8.38 6.82 11.26
CA VAL A 86 8.36 5.36 11.45
C VAL A 86 7.59 4.68 10.32
N THR A 87 6.37 5.14 10.02
CA THR A 87 5.50 4.53 9.01
C THR A 87 6.13 4.59 7.62
N SER A 88 6.64 5.75 7.22
CA SER A 88 7.23 5.95 5.90
C SER A 88 8.57 5.23 5.70
N LYS A 89 9.27 4.88 6.77
CA LYS A 89 10.48 4.06 6.72
C LYS A 89 10.20 2.55 6.86
N THR A 90 8.98 2.19 7.27
CA THR A 90 8.59 0.78 7.48
C THR A 90 7.84 0.21 6.28
N CYS A 91 7.04 1.01 5.57
CA CYS A 91 6.19 0.54 4.48
C CYS A 91 6.91 0.59 3.13
N ALA A 92 6.78 -0.47 2.34
CA ALA A 92 7.21 -0.54 0.95
C ALA A 92 6.08 -1.08 0.08
N TYR A 93 6.05 -0.71 -1.20
CA TYR A 93 4.96 -1.03 -2.12
C TYR A 93 5.45 -1.72 -3.38
N THR A 94 4.83 -2.84 -3.73
CA THR A 94 5.00 -3.52 -5.01
C THR A 94 3.75 -3.34 -5.86
N ASN A 95 3.89 -2.74 -7.04
CA ASN A 95 2.82 -2.62 -8.02
C ASN A 95 2.87 -3.80 -9.01
N HIS A 96 1.70 -4.40 -9.29
CA HIS A 96 1.55 -5.54 -10.20
C HIS A 96 0.80 -5.20 -11.50
N THR A 97 0.22 -4.00 -11.62
CA THR A 97 -0.60 -3.61 -12.77
C THR A 97 -0.21 -2.27 -13.36
N ILE A 98 -0.32 -2.15 -14.69
CA ILE A 98 -0.20 -0.88 -15.41
C ILE A 98 -1.57 -0.29 -15.79
N MET A 99 -2.65 -1.03 -15.58
CA MET A 99 -4.00 -0.59 -15.96
C MET A 99 -4.57 0.34 -14.87
N ALA A 100 -4.87 1.58 -15.23
CA ALA A 100 -5.38 2.60 -14.32
C ALA A 100 -6.71 2.19 -13.65
N GLU A 101 -7.56 1.47 -14.38
CA GLU A 101 -8.83 0.94 -13.90
C GLU A 101 -8.67 -0.18 -12.86
N ALA A 102 -7.54 -0.88 -12.87
CA ALA A 102 -7.24 -1.94 -11.91
C ALA A 102 -6.62 -1.43 -10.61
N LEU A 103 -6.26 -0.13 -10.54
CA LEU A 103 -5.80 0.49 -9.31
C LEU A 103 -6.97 0.68 -8.34
N GLU A 104 -6.87 0.07 -7.16
CA GLU A 104 -7.94 0.04 -6.17
C GLU A 104 -8.32 1.46 -5.69
N LYS A 105 -9.63 1.71 -5.67
CA LYS A 105 -10.23 2.96 -5.18
C LYS A 105 -11.43 2.62 -4.31
N TRP A 106 -11.60 3.36 -3.22
CA TRP A 106 -12.76 3.20 -2.33
C TRP A 106 -13.62 4.45 -2.35
N PRO A 107 -14.95 4.34 -2.46
CA PRO A 107 -15.84 5.48 -2.26
C PRO A 107 -15.62 6.11 -0.88
N ILE A 108 -15.49 7.44 -0.84
CA ILE A 108 -15.20 8.18 0.42
C ILE A 108 -16.32 7.96 1.44
N ASP A 109 -17.59 7.95 1.02
CA ASP A 109 -18.73 7.71 1.89
C ASP A 109 -18.67 6.36 2.59
N LEU A 110 -18.32 5.30 1.85
CA LEU A 110 -18.10 3.97 2.41
C LEU A 110 -16.91 3.95 3.37
N PHE A 111 -15.76 4.47 2.91
CA PHE A 111 -14.52 4.44 3.67
C PHE A 111 -14.62 5.24 4.97
N SER A 112 -15.13 6.45 4.91
CA SER A 112 -15.28 7.33 6.08
C SER A 112 -16.31 6.81 7.09
N ARG A 113 -17.40 6.19 6.61
CA ARG A 113 -18.42 5.60 7.49
C ARG A 113 -17.91 4.36 8.23
N LEU A 114 -17.16 3.48 7.55
CA LEU A 114 -16.65 2.26 8.16
C LEU A 114 -15.42 2.51 9.02
N LEU A 115 -14.54 3.40 8.60
CA LEU A 115 -13.22 3.62 9.18
C LEU A 115 -12.99 5.11 9.48
N PRO A 116 -13.81 5.74 10.33
CA PRO A 116 -13.80 7.20 10.50
C PRO A 116 -12.43 7.73 10.99
N ARG A 117 -11.78 7.05 11.94
CA ARG A 117 -10.46 7.47 12.44
C ARG A 117 -9.37 7.29 11.38
N ILE A 118 -9.41 6.19 10.64
CA ILE A 118 -8.49 5.93 9.53
C ILE A 118 -8.66 7.00 8.45
N TYR A 119 -9.90 7.36 8.13
CA TYR A 119 -10.18 8.40 7.15
C TYR A 119 -9.62 9.78 7.57
N GLN A 120 -9.73 10.17 8.83
CA GLN A 120 -9.11 11.40 9.35
C GLN A 120 -7.59 11.40 9.14
N ILE A 121 -6.94 10.27 9.37
CA ILE A 121 -5.50 10.13 9.15
C ILE A 121 -5.17 10.24 7.66
N VAL A 122 -5.96 9.59 6.78
CA VAL A 122 -5.79 9.70 5.32
C VAL A 122 -5.95 11.15 4.84
N GLN A 123 -6.94 11.89 5.37
CA GLN A 123 -7.12 13.31 5.06
C GLN A 123 -5.88 14.13 5.41
N GLU A 124 -5.28 13.90 6.56
CA GLU A 124 -4.11 14.64 7.00
C GLU A 124 -2.84 14.24 6.20
N ILE A 125 -2.69 12.95 5.83
CA ILE A 125 -1.62 12.51 4.93
C ILE A 125 -1.74 13.23 3.58
N ASP A 126 -2.93 13.23 3.00
CA ASP A 126 -3.21 13.86 1.70
C ASP A 126 -2.93 15.37 1.77
N ARG A 127 -3.47 16.05 2.77
CA ARG A 127 -3.27 17.49 2.99
C ARG A 127 -1.79 17.87 3.06
N ARG A 128 -1.01 17.15 3.88
CA ARG A 128 0.44 17.42 4.03
C ARG A 128 1.21 17.11 2.75
N PHE A 129 0.85 16.08 2.05
CA PHE A 129 1.48 15.73 0.79
C PHE A 129 1.19 16.79 -0.29
N LEU A 130 -0.07 17.24 -0.40
CA LEU A 130 -0.46 18.24 -1.40
C LEU A 130 0.20 19.63 -1.15
N ILE A 131 0.52 19.96 0.10
CA ILE A 131 1.36 21.15 0.39
C ILE A 131 2.71 21.00 -0.30
N LYS A 132 3.40 19.87 -0.13
CA LYS A 132 4.70 19.60 -0.78
C LYS A 132 4.61 19.61 -2.30
N VAL A 133 3.53 19.09 -2.88
CA VAL A 133 3.29 19.13 -4.33
C VAL A 133 3.15 20.58 -4.80
N ASN A 134 2.38 21.40 -4.09
CA ASN A 134 2.21 22.82 -4.43
C ASN A 134 3.50 23.63 -4.27
N GLU A 135 4.32 23.34 -3.27
CA GLU A 135 5.64 23.96 -3.08
C GLU A 135 6.59 23.62 -4.23
N MET A 136 6.59 22.37 -4.69
CA MET A 136 7.48 21.90 -5.77
C MET A 136 6.97 22.29 -7.16
N TYR A 137 5.67 22.39 -7.34
CA TYR A 137 5.01 22.69 -8.62
C TYR A 137 3.96 23.81 -8.47
N PRO A 138 4.37 25.06 -8.17
CA PRO A 138 3.44 26.16 -7.92
C PRO A 138 2.47 26.37 -9.09
N GLY A 139 1.16 26.45 -8.81
CA GLY A 139 0.12 26.67 -9.80
C GLY A 139 -0.20 25.50 -10.72
N ASN A 140 0.44 24.35 -10.55
CA ASN A 140 0.16 23.15 -11.34
C ASN A 140 -1.01 22.31 -10.76
N GLU A 141 -2.22 22.82 -10.93
CA GLU A 141 -3.43 22.13 -10.46
C GLU A 141 -3.58 20.71 -11.01
N HIS A 142 -3.09 20.43 -12.23
CA HIS A 142 -3.17 19.12 -12.83
C HIS A 142 -2.39 18.09 -12.01
N LYS A 143 -1.14 18.39 -11.63
CA LYS A 143 -0.33 17.51 -10.77
C LYS A 143 -0.97 17.33 -9.41
N VAL A 144 -1.46 18.40 -8.78
CA VAL A 144 -2.16 18.34 -7.50
C VAL A 144 -3.36 17.38 -7.59
N LYS A 145 -4.20 17.53 -8.59
CA LYS A 145 -5.38 16.68 -8.82
C LYS A 145 -4.99 15.22 -9.08
N LYS A 146 -3.94 14.97 -9.85
CA LYS A 146 -3.51 13.64 -10.26
C LYS A 146 -2.85 12.87 -9.11
N MET A 147 -2.07 13.56 -8.28
CA MET A 147 -1.30 12.95 -7.19
C MET A 147 -2.08 12.83 -5.87
N ALA A 148 -3.20 13.54 -5.72
CA ALA A 148 -4.04 13.47 -4.52
C ALA A 148 -4.51 12.05 -4.20
N ILE A 149 -4.54 11.71 -2.90
CA ILE A 149 -5.16 10.48 -2.38
C ILE A 149 -6.68 10.59 -2.46
N LEU A 150 -7.21 11.73 -2.00
CA LEU A 150 -8.64 12.00 -1.94
C LEU A 150 -9.08 12.84 -3.14
N ARG A 151 -9.76 12.22 -4.10
CA ARG A 151 -10.21 12.90 -5.31
C ARG A 151 -11.44 12.24 -5.92
N ASP A 152 -12.31 13.05 -6.50
CA ASP A 152 -13.50 12.62 -7.23
C ASP A 152 -14.38 11.64 -6.44
N GLY A 153 -14.57 11.92 -5.13
CA GLY A 153 -15.31 11.06 -4.23
C GLY A 153 -14.66 9.71 -3.90
N GLN A 154 -13.36 9.54 -4.20
CA GLN A 154 -12.64 8.29 -4.04
C GLN A 154 -11.39 8.44 -3.16
N VAL A 155 -11.05 7.39 -2.43
CA VAL A 155 -9.74 7.17 -1.78
C VAL A 155 -8.89 6.34 -2.74
N ARG A 156 -7.81 6.90 -3.26
CA ARG A 156 -6.90 6.25 -4.23
C ARG A 156 -5.79 5.53 -3.49
N MET A 157 -5.90 4.21 -3.38
CA MET A 157 -5.00 3.41 -2.55
C MET A 157 -3.57 3.39 -3.09
N ALA A 158 -3.38 3.30 -4.41
CA ALA A 158 -2.04 3.34 -5.00
C ALA A 158 -1.30 4.65 -4.70
N ASN A 159 -1.99 5.80 -4.78
CA ASN A 159 -1.40 7.09 -4.44
C ASN A 159 -0.92 7.11 -2.99
N MET A 160 -1.75 6.62 -2.06
CA MET A 160 -1.39 6.51 -0.64
C MET A 160 -0.18 5.59 -0.42
N ALA A 161 -0.13 4.43 -1.08
CA ALA A 161 0.98 3.48 -0.98
C ALA A 161 2.31 4.09 -1.47
N ILE A 162 2.28 4.85 -2.58
CA ILE A 162 3.47 5.52 -3.14
C ILE A 162 3.93 6.65 -2.22
N ILE A 163 3.02 7.46 -1.71
CA ILE A 163 3.32 8.59 -0.83
C ILE A 163 4.01 8.10 0.44
N ALA A 164 3.48 7.05 1.05
CA ALA A 164 3.96 6.53 2.33
C ALA A 164 5.15 5.57 2.19
N GLY A 165 5.24 4.81 1.09
CA GLY A 165 6.31 3.82 0.94
C GLY A 165 7.69 4.43 0.73
N PHE A 166 8.72 3.88 1.40
CA PHE A 166 10.12 4.25 1.11
C PHE A 166 10.62 3.66 -0.20
N SER A 167 9.99 2.60 -0.67
CA SER A 167 10.34 1.89 -1.91
C SER A 167 9.08 1.52 -2.68
N VAL A 168 9.09 1.77 -3.97
CA VAL A 168 8.03 1.43 -4.93
C VAL A 168 8.67 0.63 -6.05
N ASN A 169 8.30 -0.63 -6.20
CA ASN A 169 8.84 -1.45 -7.28
C ASN A 169 7.78 -1.96 -8.24
N GLY A 170 8.16 -2.04 -9.51
CA GLY A 170 7.51 -2.90 -10.48
C GLY A 170 8.08 -4.32 -10.46
N VAL A 171 7.47 -5.23 -11.20
CA VAL A 171 7.75 -6.68 -11.17
C VAL A 171 8.46 -7.23 -12.40
N ALA A 172 8.84 -6.35 -13.32
CA ALA A 172 9.69 -6.61 -14.48
C ALA A 172 10.29 -5.29 -14.97
N LYS A 173 11.42 -5.33 -15.69
CA LYS A 173 12.08 -4.12 -16.20
C LYS A 173 11.12 -3.27 -17.03
N LEU A 174 10.50 -3.85 -18.06
CA LEU A 174 9.53 -3.17 -18.91
C LEU A 174 8.35 -2.58 -18.12
N HIS A 175 7.78 -3.37 -17.18
CA HIS A 175 6.70 -2.91 -16.30
C HIS A 175 7.14 -1.68 -15.49
N THR A 176 8.32 -1.73 -14.90
CA THR A 176 8.87 -0.62 -14.10
C THR A 176 9.12 0.62 -14.94
N ASP A 177 9.62 0.45 -16.17
CA ASP A 177 9.85 1.57 -17.09
C ASP A 177 8.52 2.24 -17.49
N ILE A 178 7.46 1.46 -17.74
CA ILE A 178 6.10 1.98 -17.99
C ILE A 178 5.56 2.74 -16.78
N LEU A 179 5.73 2.20 -15.56
CA LEU A 179 5.33 2.91 -14.34
C LEU A 179 6.01 4.28 -14.23
N LYS A 180 7.33 4.34 -14.44
CA LYS A 180 8.13 5.57 -14.34
C LYS A 180 7.80 6.60 -15.41
N THR A 181 7.57 6.17 -16.64
CA THR A 181 7.44 7.08 -17.80
C THR A 181 6.01 7.45 -18.14
N GLN A 182 5.02 6.66 -17.69
CA GLN A 182 3.62 6.84 -18.05
C GLN A 182 2.71 6.89 -16.82
N GLN A 183 2.47 5.73 -16.18
CA GLN A 183 1.41 5.57 -15.20
C GLN A 183 1.62 6.38 -13.90
N LEU A 184 2.83 6.35 -13.36
CA LEU A 184 3.22 7.00 -12.11
C LEU A 184 4.26 8.11 -12.33
N ARG A 185 4.31 8.65 -13.54
CA ARG A 185 5.32 9.62 -13.96
C ARG A 185 5.44 10.79 -13.02
N ASP A 186 4.33 11.41 -12.59
CA ASP A 186 4.38 12.58 -11.71
C ASP A 186 4.99 12.25 -10.34
N PHE A 187 4.71 11.06 -9.81
CA PHE A 187 5.35 10.56 -8.60
C PHE A 187 6.84 10.27 -8.80
N TYR A 188 7.19 9.68 -9.95
CA TYR A 188 8.59 9.42 -10.27
C TYR A 188 9.39 10.71 -10.45
N GLU A 189 8.84 11.73 -11.11
CA GLU A 189 9.48 13.04 -11.25
C GLU A 189 9.72 13.71 -9.88
N MET A 190 8.82 13.52 -8.92
CA MET A 190 8.91 14.12 -7.58
C MET A 190 9.81 13.32 -6.63
N MET A 191 9.83 11.98 -6.73
CA MET A 191 10.48 11.07 -5.79
C MET A 191 11.17 9.91 -6.53
N PRO A 192 12.14 10.21 -7.43
CA PRO A 192 12.75 9.19 -8.29
C PRO A 192 13.48 8.09 -7.50
N GLU A 193 14.02 8.42 -6.32
CA GLU A 193 14.76 7.52 -5.46
C GLU A 193 13.93 6.35 -4.92
N LYS A 194 12.61 6.50 -4.85
CA LYS A 194 11.72 5.43 -4.39
C LYS A 194 11.56 4.30 -5.41
N PHE A 195 11.70 4.61 -6.71
CA PHE A 195 11.30 3.70 -7.79
C PHE A 195 12.42 2.76 -8.22
N ASN A 196 12.15 1.48 -8.13
CA ASN A 196 13.10 0.43 -8.53
C ASN A 196 12.40 -0.77 -9.17
N ASN A 197 13.17 -1.69 -9.74
CA ASN A 197 12.67 -2.92 -10.33
C ASN A 197 13.05 -4.13 -9.48
N LYS A 198 12.07 -5.02 -9.27
CA LYS A 198 12.28 -6.35 -8.71
C LYS A 198 11.58 -7.35 -9.62
N THR A 199 12.34 -7.92 -10.57
CA THR A 199 11.78 -8.90 -11.51
C THR A 199 11.28 -10.13 -10.77
N ASN A 200 10.04 -10.55 -11.08
CA ASN A 200 9.46 -11.77 -10.54
C ASN A 200 10.36 -12.97 -10.80
N GLY A 201 10.46 -13.85 -9.83
CA GLY A 201 11.04 -15.16 -9.99
C GLY A 201 10.15 -16.11 -10.81
N ILE A 202 10.66 -17.30 -11.09
CA ILE A 202 9.92 -18.40 -11.70
C ILE A 202 9.78 -19.55 -10.73
N THR A 203 8.63 -20.25 -10.80
CA THR A 203 8.41 -21.50 -10.07
C THR A 203 8.81 -22.65 -10.99
N GLN A 204 10.12 -22.86 -11.11
CA GLN A 204 10.71 -23.72 -12.14
C GLN A 204 10.16 -25.15 -12.12
N ARG A 205 10.00 -25.79 -10.95
CA ARG A 205 9.49 -27.16 -10.84
C ARG A 205 8.04 -27.25 -11.32
N ARG A 206 7.17 -26.35 -10.87
CA ARG A 206 5.77 -26.32 -11.32
C ARG A 206 5.68 -26.07 -12.83
N PHE A 207 6.44 -25.11 -13.34
CA PHE A 207 6.44 -24.77 -14.75
C PHE A 207 6.95 -25.93 -15.60
N LEU A 208 8.02 -26.62 -15.16
CA LEU A 208 8.56 -27.78 -15.85
C LEU A 208 7.59 -28.96 -15.84
N ALA A 209 7.00 -29.27 -14.67
CA ALA A 209 6.07 -30.39 -14.53
C ALA A 209 4.82 -30.24 -15.39
N HIS A 210 4.29 -29.01 -15.52
CA HIS A 210 3.11 -28.76 -16.35
C HIS A 210 3.42 -28.47 -17.81
N GLY A 211 4.54 -27.77 -18.10
CA GLY A 211 4.94 -27.43 -19.48
C GLY A 211 5.56 -28.58 -20.25
N LYS A 212 6.24 -29.51 -19.56
CA LYS A 212 6.85 -30.72 -20.13
C LYS A 212 6.63 -31.91 -19.20
N PRO A 213 5.47 -32.59 -19.26
CA PRO A 213 5.14 -33.68 -18.33
C PRO A 213 6.15 -34.84 -18.34
N ALA A 214 6.83 -35.09 -19.48
CA ALA A 214 7.88 -36.11 -19.59
C ALA A 214 9.12 -35.76 -18.74
N SER A 215 9.48 -34.47 -18.60
CA SER A 215 10.59 -34.02 -17.77
C SER A 215 10.26 -34.01 -16.28
N GLY A 216 8.98 -33.83 -15.92
CA GLY A 216 8.52 -33.92 -14.52
C GLY A 216 8.65 -35.31 -13.91
N ARG A 217 8.73 -36.37 -14.74
CA ARG A 217 8.98 -37.73 -14.27
C ARG A 217 10.44 -37.98 -13.85
N LEU A 218 11.38 -37.16 -14.29
CA LEU A 218 12.79 -37.26 -13.92
C LEU A 218 13.10 -36.65 -12.56
N ASP A 219 12.36 -35.65 -12.15
CA ASP A 219 12.56 -34.95 -10.86
C ASP A 219 12.05 -35.72 -9.63
N TYR A 220 11.29 -36.81 -9.83
CA TYR A 220 10.74 -37.66 -8.76
C TYR A 220 11.48 -38.99 -8.60
N ARG A 221 12.67 -39.13 -9.21
CA ARG A 221 13.57 -40.26 -9.04
C ARG A 221 14.88 -39.77 -8.41
#